data_981478fd6a3c140789eeeaabf71505d2
#
_entry.id   981478fd6a3c140789eeeaabf71505d2
#
_cell.length_a   1.000
_cell.length_b   1.000
_cell.length_c   1.000
_cell.angle_alpha   90.00
_cell.angle_beta   90.00
_cell.angle_gamma   90.00
#
_symmetry.space_group_name_H-M   'P 1'
#
loop_
_entity.id
_entity.type
_entity.pdbx_description
1 polymer ?
#
loop_
_entity_poly.entity_id
_entity_poly.type
_entity_poly.pdbx_seq_one_letter_code
_entity_poly.pdbx_strand_id
1 'polypeptide(L)'
;LWVSQGLMRTCEGRRVNKRVILDWFCELRDREDIYPLYIGYDPWHISDELLAAFEQEFGRNVMVKIRQGVLTLSQPMKDLKAEFQEKKIVYNNNPIDKWCLINTEEKKDVNGNVQPVKSDERTRRIDGTAALLDAYVVYCNKRDEFESLI
;
A
#
# COMPACT_ATOMS: atom_id res chain seq x y z
N LEU A 1 11.79 -17.62 8.74
CA LEU A 1 11.08 -18.28 7.63
C LEU A 1 10.92 -17.31 6.44
N TRP A 2 10.18 -16.19 6.55
CA TRP A 2 9.92 -15.28 5.43
C TRP A 2 11.17 -14.62 4.85
N VAL A 3 12.12 -14.24 5.69
CA VAL A 3 13.42 -13.70 5.24
C VAL A 3 14.22 -14.74 4.45
N SER A 4 14.27 -15.98 4.92
CA SER A 4 14.98 -17.06 4.21
C SER A 4 14.30 -17.48 2.90
N GLN A 5 13.03 -17.10 2.70
CA GLN A 5 12.27 -17.29 1.47
C GLN A 5 12.35 -16.08 0.51
N GLY A 6 13.08 -15.03 0.88
CA GLY A 6 13.17 -13.80 0.08
C GLY A 6 11.91 -12.92 0.08
N LEU A 7 10.92 -13.25 0.93
CA LEU A 7 9.64 -12.54 0.99
C LEU A 7 9.68 -11.30 1.90
N MET A 8 10.72 -11.16 2.71
CA MET A 8 10.90 -10.06 3.64
C MET A 8 12.36 -9.64 3.71
N ARG A 9 12.59 -8.34 3.72
CA ARG A 9 13.91 -7.75 3.99
C ARG A 9 13.95 -7.23 5.42
N THR A 10 15.12 -7.31 6.05
CA THR A 10 15.36 -6.75 7.38
C THR A 10 16.30 -5.57 7.29
N CYS A 11 16.12 -4.61 8.19
CA CYS A 11 17.04 -3.50 8.40
C CYS A 11 17.81 -3.69 9.70
N GLU A 12 19.02 -3.21 9.76
CA GLU A 12 19.78 -3.15 11.00
C GLU A 12 19.17 -2.15 11.98
N GLY A 13 19.27 -2.43 13.28
CA GLY A 13 18.79 -1.55 14.33
C GLY A 13 17.33 -1.81 14.75
N ARG A 14 16.80 -0.86 15.54
CA ARG A 14 15.45 -0.97 16.15
C ARG A 14 14.33 -0.33 15.34
N ARG A 15 14.68 0.40 14.29
CA ARG A 15 13.70 1.12 13.43
C ARG A 15 13.93 0.76 11.98
N VAL A 16 12.86 0.63 11.23
CA VAL A 16 12.94 0.43 9.78
C VAL A 16 13.50 1.71 9.14
N ASN A 17 14.58 1.56 8.39
CA ASN A 17 15.04 2.62 7.51
C ASN A 17 14.12 2.67 6.28
N LYS A 18 13.25 3.68 6.23
CA LYS A 18 12.27 3.82 5.15
C LYS A 18 12.89 4.05 3.76
N ARG A 19 14.18 4.41 3.69
CA ARG A 19 14.92 4.50 2.42
C ARG A 19 14.91 3.19 1.64
N VAL A 20 14.88 2.03 2.32
CA VAL A 20 14.80 0.72 1.68
C VAL A 20 13.55 0.54 0.82
N ILE A 21 12.48 1.32 1.06
CA ILE A 21 11.27 1.29 0.24
C ILE A 21 11.57 1.94 -1.11
N LEU A 22 12.22 3.09 -1.11
CA LEU A 22 12.66 3.75 -2.33
C LEU A 22 13.64 2.85 -3.12
N ASP A 23 14.63 2.28 -2.42
CA ASP A 23 15.60 1.38 -3.04
C ASP A 23 14.90 0.18 -3.70
N TRP A 24 13.85 -0.36 -3.08
CA TRP A 24 13.05 -1.43 -3.66
C TRP A 24 12.29 -0.99 -4.94
N PHE A 25 11.71 0.19 -4.96
CA PHE A 25 11.07 0.74 -6.17
C PHE A 25 12.09 0.96 -7.29
N CYS A 26 13.29 1.45 -6.97
CA CYS A 26 14.38 1.58 -7.93
C CYS A 26 14.82 0.21 -8.46
N GLU A 27 14.91 -0.82 -7.61
CA GLU A 27 15.21 -2.19 -8.04
C GLU A 27 14.15 -2.75 -9.00
N LEU A 28 12.86 -2.54 -8.74
CA LEU A 28 11.79 -2.95 -9.66
C LEU A 28 11.95 -2.29 -11.03
N ARG A 29 12.23 -0.98 -11.06
CA ARG A 29 12.49 -0.26 -12.31
C ARG A 29 13.72 -0.79 -13.04
N ASP A 30 14.85 -0.92 -12.34
CA ASP A 30 16.16 -1.12 -12.96
C ASP A 30 16.43 -2.59 -13.30
N ARG A 31 15.78 -3.54 -12.62
CA ARG A 31 16.01 -4.99 -12.80
C ARG A 31 14.83 -5.72 -13.45
N GLU A 32 13.61 -5.29 -13.14
CA GLU A 32 12.39 -5.98 -13.58
C GLU A 32 11.65 -5.20 -14.68
N ASP A 33 12.15 -4.02 -15.05
CA ASP A 33 11.52 -3.12 -16.05
C ASP A 33 10.07 -2.74 -15.67
N ILE A 34 9.80 -2.61 -14.35
CA ILE A 34 8.50 -2.24 -13.79
C ILE A 34 8.51 -0.78 -13.41
N TYR A 35 7.76 0.04 -14.13
CA TYR A 35 7.62 1.47 -13.87
C TYR A 35 6.29 1.75 -13.17
N PRO A 36 6.30 2.29 -11.94
CA PRO A 36 5.05 2.69 -11.29
C PRO A 36 4.45 3.89 -12.03
N LEU A 37 3.20 3.75 -12.46
CA LEU A 37 2.47 4.86 -13.05
C LEU A 37 2.18 5.93 -12.00
N TYR A 38 1.80 5.48 -10.81
CA TYR A 38 1.56 6.30 -9.62
C TYR A 38 1.99 5.55 -8.36
N ILE A 39 2.43 6.30 -7.35
CA ILE A 39 2.78 5.79 -6.02
C ILE A 39 1.95 6.54 -4.98
N GLY A 40 0.98 5.84 -4.36
CA GLY A 40 0.22 6.37 -3.24
C GLY A 40 1.06 6.41 -1.96
N TYR A 41 0.95 7.48 -1.18
CA TYR A 41 1.65 7.58 0.09
C TYR A 41 0.81 8.22 1.20
N ASP A 42 1.00 7.74 2.43
CA ASP A 42 0.47 8.36 3.64
C ASP A 42 1.36 9.55 4.05
N PRO A 43 0.81 10.79 4.02
CA PRO A 43 1.59 11.99 4.33
C PRO A 43 2.07 12.08 5.78
N TRP A 44 1.47 11.32 6.71
CA TRP A 44 1.85 11.31 8.12
C TRP A 44 3.05 10.39 8.41
N HIS A 45 3.37 9.49 7.47
CA HIS A 45 4.40 8.47 7.67
C HIS A 45 5.60 8.60 6.72
N ILE A 46 5.65 9.65 5.88
CA ILE A 46 6.80 9.96 5.03
C ILE A 46 7.46 11.27 5.50
N SER A 47 8.78 11.34 5.50
CA SER A 47 9.50 12.60 5.73
C SER A 47 9.60 13.39 4.43
N ASP A 48 9.73 14.73 4.54
CA ASP A 48 9.91 15.60 3.37
C ASP A 48 11.17 15.20 2.57
N GLU A 49 12.24 14.80 3.24
CA GLU A 49 13.47 14.32 2.61
C GLU A 49 13.24 13.05 1.79
N LEU A 50 12.52 12.08 2.34
CA LEU A 50 12.20 10.84 1.63
C LEU A 50 11.23 11.08 0.47
N LEU A 51 10.24 11.94 0.66
CA LEU A 51 9.33 12.33 -0.41
C LEU A 51 10.08 13.00 -1.55
N ALA A 52 10.98 13.96 -1.24
CA ALA A 52 11.81 14.60 -2.26
C ALA A 52 12.70 13.60 -3.01
N ALA A 53 13.22 12.58 -2.33
CA ALA A 53 13.98 11.52 -2.97
C ALA A 53 13.13 10.67 -3.92
N PHE A 54 11.89 10.33 -3.55
CA PHE A 54 10.95 9.68 -4.46
C PHE A 54 10.59 10.55 -5.67
N GLU A 55 10.32 11.85 -5.45
CA GLU A 55 10.03 12.80 -6.51
C GLU A 55 11.20 12.96 -7.48
N GLN A 56 12.43 12.88 -7.00
CA GLN A 56 13.64 12.93 -7.82
C GLN A 56 13.78 11.68 -8.72
N GLU A 57 13.50 10.49 -8.17
CA GLU A 57 13.66 9.22 -8.89
C GLU A 57 12.52 8.92 -9.87
N PHE A 58 11.29 9.23 -9.48
CA PHE A 58 10.08 8.85 -10.23
C PHE A 58 9.30 10.03 -10.81
N GLY A 59 9.61 11.24 -10.39
CA GLY A 59 8.90 12.45 -10.80
C GLY A 59 7.79 12.84 -9.81
N ARG A 60 7.61 14.14 -9.65
CA ARG A 60 6.64 14.71 -8.71
C ARG A 60 5.20 14.29 -9.01
N ASN A 61 4.85 14.17 -10.28
CA ASN A 61 3.48 13.83 -10.71
C ASN A 61 3.12 12.35 -10.47
N VAL A 62 4.11 11.49 -10.20
CA VAL A 62 3.92 10.07 -9.87
C VAL A 62 3.50 9.91 -8.41
N MET A 63 3.89 10.84 -7.53
CA MET A 63 3.61 10.79 -6.11
C MET A 63 2.21 11.30 -5.79
N VAL A 64 1.33 10.43 -5.26
CA VAL A 64 -0.07 10.74 -4.94
C VAL A 64 -0.30 10.68 -3.45
N LYS A 65 -0.65 11.83 -2.87
CA LYS A 65 -0.96 11.95 -1.44
C LYS A 65 -2.31 11.31 -1.12
N ILE A 66 -2.31 10.32 -0.22
CA ILE A 66 -3.51 9.66 0.26
C ILE A 66 -3.80 10.10 1.69
N ARG A 67 -4.85 10.89 1.87
CA ARG A 67 -5.31 11.28 3.21
C ARG A 67 -5.90 10.07 3.91
N GLN A 68 -5.38 9.78 5.09
CA GLN A 68 -5.88 8.70 5.92
C GLN A 68 -7.20 9.09 6.60
N GLY A 69 -8.09 8.12 6.76
CA GLY A 69 -9.37 8.31 7.43
C GLY A 69 -10.58 7.94 6.58
N VAL A 70 -11.75 7.92 7.24
CA VAL A 70 -13.00 7.36 6.68
C VAL A 70 -13.48 8.04 5.40
N LEU A 71 -13.23 9.34 5.25
CA LEU A 71 -13.68 10.10 4.06
C LEU A 71 -12.98 9.63 2.78
N THR A 72 -11.71 9.23 2.89
CA THR A 72 -10.92 8.77 1.74
C THR A 72 -10.99 7.25 1.59
N LEU A 73 -10.95 6.51 2.70
CA LEU A 73 -10.71 5.07 2.68
C LEU A 73 -11.98 4.22 2.71
N SER A 74 -13.13 4.78 3.15
CA SER A 74 -14.32 3.98 3.42
C SER A 74 -14.88 3.32 2.16
N GLN A 75 -15.13 4.08 1.11
CA GLN A 75 -15.69 3.50 -0.12
C GLN A 75 -14.67 2.58 -0.82
N PRO A 76 -13.40 2.99 -1.04
CA PRO A 76 -12.39 2.08 -1.59
C PRO A 76 -12.22 0.77 -0.82
N MET A 77 -12.30 0.80 0.52
CA MET A 77 -12.20 -0.42 1.32
C MET A 77 -13.38 -1.36 1.09
N LYS A 78 -14.61 -0.84 0.96
CA LYS A 78 -15.80 -1.63 0.63
C LYS A 78 -15.71 -2.24 -0.77
N ASP A 79 -15.27 -1.44 -1.74
CA ASP A 79 -15.14 -1.86 -3.13
C ASP A 79 -14.04 -2.92 -3.28
N LEU A 80 -12.86 -2.68 -2.70
CA LEU A 80 -11.77 -3.65 -2.69
C LEU A 80 -12.19 -4.99 -2.08
N LYS A 81 -12.95 -4.96 -0.97
CA LYS A 81 -13.49 -6.18 -0.35
C LYS A 81 -14.46 -6.91 -1.28
N ALA A 82 -15.35 -6.19 -1.96
CA ALA A 82 -16.28 -6.77 -2.92
C ALA A 82 -15.52 -7.41 -4.09
N GLU A 83 -14.50 -6.74 -4.63
CA GLU A 83 -13.68 -7.27 -5.73
C GLU A 83 -12.90 -8.53 -5.33
N PHE A 84 -12.42 -8.62 -4.08
CA PHE A 84 -11.86 -9.88 -3.55
C PHE A 84 -12.89 -11.00 -3.52
N GLN A 85 -14.12 -10.72 -3.06
CA GLN A 85 -15.20 -11.70 -3.01
C GLN A 85 -15.61 -12.16 -4.43
N GLU A 86 -15.60 -11.25 -5.39
CA GLU A 86 -15.89 -11.51 -6.80
C GLU A 86 -14.71 -12.13 -7.56
N LYS A 87 -13.56 -12.35 -6.90
CA LYS A 87 -12.32 -12.89 -7.48
C LYS A 87 -11.76 -12.05 -8.64
N LYS A 88 -11.99 -10.76 -8.62
CA LYS A 88 -11.44 -9.80 -9.59
C LYS A 88 -9.99 -9.40 -9.26
N ILE A 89 -9.60 -9.52 -7.99
CA ILE A 89 -8.23 -9.22 -7.56
C ILE A 89 -7.35 -10.45 -7.80
N VAL A 90 -6.34 -10.27 -8.64
CA VAL A 90 -5.30 -11.28 -8.86
C VAL A 90 -4.08 -10.89 -8.03
N TYR A 91 -3.65 -11.75 -7.14
CA TYR A 91 -2.46 -11.54 -6.32
C TYR A 91 -1.59 -12.81 -6.31
N ASN A 92 -0.30 -12.63 -6.04
CA ASN A 92 0.69 -13.70 -6.09
C ASN A 92 0.63 -14.69 -4.92
N ASN A 93 -0.43 -14.65 -4.11
CA ASN A 93 -0.62 -15.50 -2.92
C ASN A 93 0.51 -15.36 -1.88
N ASN A 94 1.14 -14.20 -1.79
CA ASN A 94 2.18 -13.92 -0.81
C ASN A 94 1.65 -14.14 0.62
N PRO A 95 2.29 -14.98 1.44
CA PRO A 95 1.81 -15.30 2.78
C PRO A 95 1.82 -14.11 3.74
N ILE A 96 2.66 -13.09 3.49
CA ILE A 96 2.71 -11.87 4.31
C ILE A 96 1.50 -11.00 4.00
N ASP A 97 1.16 -10.81 2.74
CA ASP A 97 -0.03 -10.04 2.33
C ASP A 97 -1.30 -10.70 2.86
N LYS A 98 -1.40 -12.02 2.72
CA LYS A 98 -2.49 -12.81 3.29
C LYS A 98 -2.58 -12.66 4.81
N TRP A 99 -1.44 -12.68 5.50
CA TRP A 99 -1.39 -12.46 6.94
C TRP A 99 -1.84 -11.04 7.33
N CYS A 100 -1.43 -10.01 6.61
CA CYS A 100 -1.89 -8.64 6.81
C CYS A 100 -3.40 -8.51 6.59
N LEU A 101 -3.94 -9.10 5.52
CA LEU A 101 -5.38 -9.11 5.23
C LEU A 101 -6.19 -9.76 6.36
N ILE A 102 -5.75 -10.93 6.86
CA ILE A 102 -6.42 -11.64 7.96
C ILE A 102 -6.38 -10.84 9.27
N ASN A 103 -5.34 -10.04 9.50
CA ASN A 103 -5.21 -9.20 10.68
C ASN A 103 -6.01 -7.90 10.61
N THR A 104 -6.56 -7.58 9.46
CA THR A 104 -7.29 -6.33 9.25
C THR A 104 -8.75 -6.48 9.63
N GLU A 105 -9.21 -5.65 10.53
CA GLU A 105 -10.62 -5.53 10.92
C GLU A 105 -11.22 -4.23 10.38
N GLU A 106 -12.54 -4.20 10.26
CA GLU A 106 -13.29 -3.03 9.89
C GLU A 106 -13.81 -2.31 11.14
N LYS A 107 -13.38 -1.08 11.34
CA LYS A 107 -14.02 -0.20 12.31
C LYS A 107 -15.06 0.66 11.61
N LYS A 108 -16.32 0.57 12.05
CA LYS A 108 -17.44 1.38 11.55
C LYS A 108 -17.67 2.59 12.43
N ASP A 109 -17.94 3.73 11.80
CA ASP A 109 -18.46 4.90 12.50
C ASP A 109 -20.02 4.88 12.56
N VAL A 110 -20.59 5.89 13.21
CA VAL A 110 -22.06 6.02 13.37
C VAL A 110 -22.79 6.22 12.02
N ASN A 111 -22.09 6.65 10.99
CA ASN A 111 -22.63 6.88 9.65
C ASN A 111 -22.45 5.66 8.72
N GLY A 112 -21.90 4.56 9.23
CA GLY A 112 -21.61 3.35 8.45
C GLY A 112 -20.37 3.44 7.56
N ASN A 113 -19.53 4.46 7.75
CA ASN A 113 -18.22 4.48 7.12
C ASN A 113 -17.29 3.48 7.79
N VAL A 114 -16.36 2.93 7.00
CA VAL A 114 -15.39 1.94 7.48
C VAL A 114 -13.96 2.45 7.32
N GLN A 115 -13.09 2.00 8.21
CA GLN A 115 -11.64 2.18 8.09
C GLN A 115 -10.93 0.92 8.58
N PRO A 116 -9.74 0.62 8.04
CA PRO A 116 -8.97 -0.52 8.47
C PRO A 116 -8.40 -0.28 9.87
N VAL A 117 -8.52 -1.25 10.73
CA VAL A 117 -7.86 -1.27 12.05
C VAL A 117 -7.21 -2.63 12.25
N LYS A 118 -6.13 -2.66 13.01
CA LYS A 118 -5.54 -3.91 13.48
C LYS A 118 -6.37 -4.47 14.62
N SER A 119 -6.51 -5.78 14.71
CA SER A 119 -7.03 -6.42 15.92
C SER A 119 -6.15 -6.11 17.13
N ASP A 120 -6.69 -6.21 18.34
CA ASP A 120 -6.03 -5.76 19.60
C ASP A 120 -4.72 -6.50 19.96
N GLU A 121 -4.35 -7.54 19.25
CA GLU A 121 -3.10 -8.26 19.50
C GLU A 121 -1.88 -7.46 19.03
N ARG A 122 -0.94 -7.21 19.96
CA ARG A 122 0.27 -6.40 19.73
C ARG A 122 1.16 -6.89 18.58
N THR A 123 1.09 -8.17 18.25
CA THR A 123 1.91 -8.81 17.21
C THR A 123 1.33 -8.69 15.81
N ARG A 124 0.05 -8.34 15.68
CA ARG A 124 -0.62 -8.25 14.38
C ARG A 124 -0.26 -6.97 13.67
N ARG A 125 0.02 -7.09 12.38
CA ARG A 125 0.34 -5.98 11.47
C ARG A 125 -0.62 -5.97 10.31
N ILE A 126 -0.94 -4.77 9.81
CA ILE A 126 -1.84 -4.55 8.67
C ILE A 126 -1.19 -3.68 7.61
N ASP A 127 0.13 -3.47 7.71
CA ASP A 127 0.86 -2.54 6.84
C ASP A 127 0.70 -2.91 5.36
N GLY A 128 0.71 -4.21 5.02
CA GLY A 128 0.45 -4.68 3.65
C GLY A 128 -0.97 -4.35 3.18
N THR A 129 -1.99 -4.53 4.04
CA THR A 129 -3.38 -4.16 3.70
C THR A 129 -3.53 -2.64 3.54
N ALA A 130 -2.89 -1.85 4.40
CA ALA A 130 -2.91 -0.39 4.29
C ALA A 130 -2.27 0.07 2.98
N ALA A 131 -1.11 -0.49 2.61
CA ALA A 131 -0.45 -0.19 1.34
C ALA A 131 -1.30 -0.60 0.13
N LEU A 132 -1.94 -1.77 0.17
CA LEU A 132 -2.86 -2.22 -0.87
C LEU A 132 -4.06 -1.26 -1.00
N LEU A 133 -4.62 -0.81 0.13
CA LEU A 133 -5.75 0.12 0.11
C LEU A 133 -5.34 1.49 -0.45
N ASP A 134 -4.17 2.01 -0.08
CA ASP A 134 -3.64 3.26 -0.64
C ASP A 134 -3.43 3.14 -2.16
N ALA A 135 -2.87 2.02 -2.63
CA ALA A 135 -2.73 1.74 -4.06
C ALA A 135 -4.09 1.65 -4.77
N TYR A 136 -5.09 1.03 -4.14
CA TYR A 136 -6.44 0.92 -4.69
C TYR A 136 -7.14 2.28 -4.75
N VAL A 137 -6.95 3.16 -3.76
CA VAL A 137 -7.44 4.56 -3.82
C VAL A 137 -6.84 5.30 -5.02
N VAL A 138 -5.54 5.14 -5.26
CA VAL A 138 -4.88 5.73 -6.45
C VAL A 138 -5.49 5.16 -7.73
N TYR A 139 -5.66 3.84 -7.81
CA TYR A 139 -6.28 3.18 -8.96
C TYR A 139 -7.69 3.74 -9.23
N CYS A 140 -8.55 3.84 -8.22
CA CYS A 140 -9.91 4.40 -8.37
C CYS A 140 -9.89 5.84 -8.89
N ASN A 141 -8.93 6.66 -8.40
CA ASN A 141 -8.82 8.06 -8.79
C ASN A 141 -8.20 8.28 -10.18
N LYS A 142 -7.44 7.30 -10.67
CA LYS A 142 -6.66 7.36 -11.91
C LYS A 142 -7.04 6.28 -12.93
N ARG A 143 -8.21 5.67 -12.72
CA ARG A 143 -8.66 4.52 -13.48
C ARG A 143 -8.69 4.78 -14.99
N ASP A 144 -9.27 5.90 -15.41
CA ASP A 144 -9.40 6.24 -16.83
C ASP A 144 -8.02 6.39 -17.51
N GLU A 145 -7.06 7.00 -16.80
CA GLU A 145 -5.68 7.13 -17.28
C GLU A 145 -5.02 5.75 -17.40
N PHE A 146 -5.19 4.89 -16.39
CA PHE A 146 -4.64 3.53 -16.40
C PHE A 146 -5.26 2.69 -17.54
N GLU A 147 -6.58 2.69 -17.67
CA GLU A 147 -7.30 1.93 -18.70
C GLU A 147 -6.97 2.40 -20.12
N SER A 148 -6.54 3.66 -20.30
CA SER A 148 -6.12 4.18 -21.60
C SER A 148 -4.74 3.68 -22.04
N LEU A 149 -3.96 3.05 -21.14
CA LEU A 149 -2.60 2.55 -21.42
C LEU A 149 -2.56 1.06 -21.74
N ILE A 150 -3.64 0.36 -21.49
CA ILE A 150 -3.77 -1.10 -21.73
C ILE A 150 -4.77 -1.36 -22.84
#